data_356bf3a280a3ce909149798db97fa794
#
_entry.id   356bf3a280a3ce909149798db97fa794
#
_cell.length_a   1.000
_cell.length_b   1.000
_cell.length_c   1.000
_cell.angle_alpha   90.00
_cell.angle_beta   90.00
_cell.angle_gamma   90.00
#
_symmetry.space_group_name_H-M   'P 1'
#
loop_
_entity.id
_entity.type
_entity.pdbx_description
1 polymer ?
#
loop_
_entity_poly.entity_id
_entity_poly.type
_entity_poly.pdbx_seq_one_letter_code
_entity_poly.pdbx_strand_id
1 'polypeptide(L)'
;CLKARLVDVLMPELIRTTPQLTVRELDALKWTRAGKTGWELGQILGISYGTANFHLQNAQKKLASSDKHQAVLRAINLQLID
;
A
#
# COMPACT_ATOMS: atom_id res chain seq x y z
N CYS A 1 -4.69 -22.46 3.63
CA CYS A 1 -4.72 -23.76 2.99
C CYS A 1 -3.31 -24.36 2.91
N LEU A 2 -3.25 -25.67 2.62
CA LEU A 2 -1.98 -26.39 2.58
C LEU A 2 -0.98 -25.79 1.58
N LYS A 3 -1.47 -25.36 0.44
CA LYS A 3 -0.62 -24.80 -0.61
C LYS A 3 0.05 -23.51 -0.16
N ALA A 4 -0.69 -22.64 0.50
CA ALA A 4 -0.14 -21.40 1.01
C ALA A 4 0.88 -21.68 2.13
N ARG A 5 0.57 -22.64 3.00
CA ARG A 5 1.48 -23.02 4.07
C ARG A 5 2.78 -23.59 3.52
N LEU A 6 2.70 -24.38 2.45
CA LEU A 6 3.87 -24.95 1.83
C LEU A 6 4.77 -23.86 1.27
N VAL A 7 4.18 -22.86 0.63
CA VAL A 7 4.94 -21.72 0.12
C VAL A 7 5.62 -20.97 1.26
N ASP A 8 4.92 -20.79 2.39
CA ASP A 8 5.48 -20.11 3.55
C ASP A 8 6.72 -20.84 4.08
N VAL A 9 6.67 -22.17 4.09
CA VAL A 9 7.78 -22.99 4.58
C VAL A 9 8.96 -22.98 3.60
N LEU A 10 8.67 -23.11 2.30
CA LEU A 10 9.70 -23.26 1.29
C LEU A 10 10.32 -21.93 0.87
N MET A 11 9.59 -20.81 0.98
CA MET A 11 10.04 -19.52 0.50
C MET A 11 9.80 -18.42 1.54
N PRO A 12 10.33 -18.59 2.76
CA PRO A 12 10.09 -17.62 3.82
C PRO A 12 10.69 -16.24 3.50
N GLU A 13 11.79 -16.21 2.78
CA GLU A 13 12.44 -14.95 2.42
C GLU A 13 11.61 -14.14 1.45
N LEU A 14 10.96 -14.81 0.49
CA LEU A 14 10.09 -14.13 -0.46
C LEU A 14 8.91 -13.49 0.28
N ILE A 15 8.35 -14.18 1.26
CA ILE A 15 7.24 -13.67 2.06
C ILE A 15 7.70 -12.48 2.90
N ARG A 16 8.90 -12.56 3.46
CA ARG A 16 9.47 -11.47 4.25
C ARG A 16 9.72 -10.21 3.44
N THR A 17 9.94 -10.35 2.14
CA THR A 17 10.16 -9.18 1.28
C THR A 17 8.87 -8.49 0.88
N THR A 18 7.71 -9.09 1.19
CA THR A 18 6.43 -8.43 0.96
C THR A 18 6.32 -7.22 1.88
N PRO A 19 6.10 -6.03 1.34
CA PRO A 19 6.02 -4.82 2.17
C PRO A 19 4.90 -4.90 3.20
N GLN A 20 5.21 -4.44 4.41
CA GLN A 20 4.23 -4.35 5.50
C GLN A 20 3.72 -2.93 5.56
N LEU A 21 2.52 -2.71 5.07
CA LEU A 21 1.91 -1.39 5.06
C LEU A 21 1.00 -1.20 6.28
N THR A 22 1.00 0.01 6.81
CA THR A 22 0.07 0.36 7.88
C THR A 22 -1.35 0.50 7.31
N VAL A 23 -2.35 0.49 8.19
CA VAL A 23 -3.74 0.68 7.79
C VAL A 23 -3.91 2.00 7.03
N ARG A 24 -3.28 3.07 7.51
CA ARG A 24 -3.39 4.38 6.86
C ARG A 24 -2.71 4.41 5.49
N GLU A 25 -1.60 3.70 5.34
CA GLU A 25 -0.94 3.58 4.05
C GLU A 25 -1.81 2.82 3.06
N LEU A 26 -2.45 1.75 3.50
CA LEU A 26 -3.39 1.01 2.66
C LEU A 26 -4.58 1.87 2.29
N ASP A 27 -5.14 2.62 3.25
CA ASP A 27 -6.24 3.54 2.98
C ASP A 27 -5.83 4.59 1.93
N ALA A 28 -4.63 5.14 2.07
CA ALA A 28 -4.13 6.13 1.12
C ALA A 28 -4.09 5.56 -0.30
N LEU A 29 -3.61 4.34 -0.45
CA LEU A 29 -3.54 3.69 -1.75
C LEU A 29 -4.92 3.37 -2.31
N LYS A 30 -5.84 2.92 -1.47
CA LYS A 30 -7.21 2.60 -1.90
C LYS A 30 -7.91 3.84 -2.44
N TRP A 31 -7.81 4.96 -1.74
CA TRP A 31 -8.46 6.19 -2.18
C TRP A 31 -7.77 6.80 -3.38
N THR A 32 -6.44 6.66 -3.48
CA THR A 32 -5.70 7.08 -4.67
C THR A 32 -6.17 6.29 -5.88
N ARG A 33 -6.38 4.99 -5.72
CA ARG A 33 -6.93 4.15 -6.79
C ARG A 33 -8.31 4.63 -7.23
N ALA A 34 -9.09 5.11 -6.27
CA ALA A 34 -10.43 5.65 -6.57
C ALA A 34 -10.38 7.04 -7.22
N GLY A 35 -9.20 7.58 -7.46
CA GLY A 35 -9.04 8.87 -8.12
C GLY A 35 -9.02 10.07 -7.18
N LYS A 36 -8.88 9.85 -5.89
CA LYS A 36 -8.86 10.95 -4.92
C LYS A 36 -7.48 11.60 -4.85
N THR A 37 -7.48 12.92 -4.70
CA THR A 37 -6.25 13.69 -4.50
C THR A 37 -5.79 13.58 -3.05
N GLY A 38 -4.56 14.04 -2.77
CA GLY A 38 -4.05 14.08 -1.41
C GLY A 38 -4.91 14.95 -0.50
N TRP A 39 -5.43 16.07 -1.01
CA TRP A 39 -6.31 16.92 -0.25
C TRP A 39 -7.61 16.20 0.12
N GLU A 40 -8.22 15.54 -0.88
CA GLU A 40 -9.44 14.77 -0.65
C GLU A 40 -9.20 13.61 0.32
N LEU A 41 -8.05 12.97 0.20
CA LEU A 41 -7.66 11.89 1.11
C LEU A 41 -7.62 12.39 2.55
N GLY A 42 -7.03 13.56 2.79
CA GLY A 42 -7.00 14.17 4.11
C GLY A 42 -8.40 14.42 4.65
N GLN A 43 -9.30 14.92 3.80
CA GLN A 43 -10.69 15.15 4.18
C GLN A 43 -11.40 13.85 4.57
N ILE A 44 -11.21 12.81 3.75
CA ILE A 44 -11.85 11.51 3.98
C ILE A 44 -11.35 10.87 5.28
N LEU A 45 -10.04 10.92 5.51
CA LEU A 45 -9.44 10.29 6.68
C LEU A 45 -9.48 11.15 7.93
N GLY A 46 -9.90 12.41 7.81
CA GLY A 46 -9.95 13.32 8.96
C GLY A 46 -8.58 13.74 9.45
N ILE A 47 -7.62 13.85 8.55
CA ILE A 47 -6.24 14.25 8.86
C ILE A 47 -5.83 15.38 7.93
N SER A 48 -4.71 16.03 8.24
CA SER A 48 -4.21 17.11 7.39
C SER A 48 -3.71 16.58 6.05
N TYR A 49 -3.64 17.46 5.06
CA TYR A 49 -3.07 17.11 3.76
C TYR A 49 -1.63 16.60 3.90
N GLY A 50 -0.84 17.28 4.74
CA GLY A 50 0.56 16.85 4.96
C GLY A 50 0.66 15.46 5.52
N THR A 51 -0.21 15.11 6.48
CA THR A 51 -0.21 13.77 7.07
C THR A 51 -0.69 12.74 6.05
N ALA A 52 -1.72 13.06 5.28
CA ALA A 52 -2.20 12.15 4.23
C ALA A 52 -1.09 11.89 3.20
N ASN A 53 -0.41 12.93 2.77
CA ASN A 53 0.68 12.81 1.82
C ASN A 53 1.86 12.01 2.40
N PHE A 54 2.13 12.19 3.69
CA PHE A 54 3.16 11.42 4.40
C PHE A 54 2.87 9.93 4.32
N HIS A 55 1.64 9.51 4.58
CA HIS A 55 1.26 8.10 4.48
C HIS A 55 1.42 7.58 3.05
N LEU A 56 1.00 8.38 2.09
CA LEU A 56 1.12 7.99 0.68
C LEU A 56 2.57 7.85 0.25
N GLN A 57 3.43 8.79 0.66
CA GLN A 57 4.85 8.72 0.34
C GLN A 57 5.53 7.52 0.99
N ASN A 58 5.17 7.20 2.23
CA ASN A 58 5.71 6.02 2.89
C ASN A 58 5.30 4.74 2.17
N ALA A 59 4.05 4.67 1.70
CA ALA A 59 3.60 3.53 0.91
C ALA A 59 4.42 3.41 -0.37
N GLN A 60 4.67 4.53 -1.06
CA GLN A 60 5.50 4.54 -2.25
C GLN A 60 6.91 3.99 -1.98
N LYS A 61 7.52 4.42 -0.89
CA LYS A 61 8.86 3.96 -0.52
C LYS A 61 8.86 2.46 -0.23
N LYS A 62 7.88 2.00 0.52
CA LYS A 62 7.79 0.58 0.88
C LYS A 62 7.57 -0.30 -0.35
N LEU A 63 6.88 0.22 -1.36
CA LEU A 63 6.60 -0.50 -2.59
C LEU A 63 7.66 -0.24 -3.67
N ALA A 64 8.72 0.49 -3.34
CA ALA A 64 9.80 0.84 -4.27
C ALA A 64 9.26 1.48 -5.54
N SER A 65 8.31 2.40 -5.39
CA SER A 65 7.62 3.05 -6.51
C SER A 65 8.08 4.48 -6.67
N SER A 66 8.11 4.96 -7.91
CA SER A 66 8.51 6.33 -8.21
C SER A 66 7.36 7.32 -8.08
N ASP A 67 6.11 6.86 -8.19
CA ASP A 67 4.95 7.72 -8.04
C ASP A 67 3.78 6.94 -7.42
N LYS A 68 2.71 7.67 -7.08
CA LYS A 68 1.57 7.08 -6.39
C LYS A 68 0.80 6.09 -7.25
N HIS A 69 0.74 6.32 -8.56
CA HIS A 69 0.02 5.41 -9.46
C HIS A 69 0.75 4.07 -9.57
N GLN A 70 2.08 4.12 -9.67
CA GLN A 70 2.87 2.90 -9.67
C GLN A 70 2.73 2.15 -8.34
N ALA A 71 2.68 2.87 -7.23
CA ALA A 71 2.48 2.27 -5.92
C ALA A 71 1.14 1.54 -5.86
N VAL A 72 0.08 2.13 -6.41
CA VAL A 72 -1.24 1.50 -6.47
C VAL A 72 -1.17 0.21 -7.28
N LEU A 73 -0.53 0.24 -8.44
CA LEU A 73 -0.41 -0.95 -9.28
C LEU A 73 0.36 -2.06 -8.59
N ARG A 74 1.45 -1.72 -7.91
CA ARG A 74 2.22 -2.71 -7.17
C ARG A 74 1.43 -3.29 -6.02
N ALA A 75 0.67 -2.45 -5.31
CA ALA A 75 -0.17 -2.91 -4.21
C ALA A 75 -1.24 -3.88 -4.70
N ILE A 76 -1.83 -3.61 -5.86
CA ILE A 76 -2.81 -4.52 -6.47
C ILE A 76 -2.15 -5.84 -6.84
N ASN A 77 -0.98 -5.78 -7.47
CA ASN A 77 -0.24 -6.98 -7.88
C ASN A 77 0.16 -7.84 -6.69
N LEU A 78 0.46 -7.21 -5.55
CA LEU A 78 0.81 -7.91 -4.32
C LEU A 78 -0.42 -8.29 -3.50
N GLN A 79 -1.61 -7.96 -4.01
CA GLN A 79 -2.88 -8.25 -3.35
C GLN A 79 -3.03 -7.57 -1.99
N LEU A 80 -2.37 -6.42 -1.83
CA LEU A 80 -2.50 -5.62 -0.62
C LEU A 80 -3.79 -4.80 -0.63
N ILE A 81 -4.22 -4.41 -1.83
CA ILE A 81 -5.51 -3.75 -2.07
C ILE A 81 -6.16 -4.38 -3.29
N ASP A 82 -7.44 -4.13 -3.45
CA ASP A 82 -8.21 -4.63 -4.60
C ASP A 82 -8.04 -3.79 -5.85
#